data_aa1fbec49571e562df68bb56716a602b
#
_entry.id   aa1fbec49571e562df68bb56716a602b
#
_cell.length_a   1.000
_cell.length_b   1.000
_cell.length_c   1.000
_cell.angle_alpha   90.00
_cell.angle_beta   90.00
_cell.angle_gamma   90.00
#
_symmetry.space_group_name_H-M   'P 1'
#
loop_
_entity.id
_entity.type
_entity.pdbx_description
1 polymer ?
#
loop_
_entity_poly.entity_id
_entity_poly.type
_entity_poly.pdbx_seq_one_letter_code
_entity_poly.pdbx_strand_id
1 'polypeptide(L)'
;MQGRSRKLACSMLAGAFCVTSLAEGSAQSLSTYGTPGLVEMPTARVLKDGDLAFTASAFGPNYRYSATFQVLPRLYGTFRYSQIKNITTNAFLDGDTFDRSFDVHYQIWDETDLRPAFAVGMRDFLGTGILSSEYFVATKSFGSKLEVTGGLGWGRLAGRNSFSNPFSILSDRFDTRSSGFSGTGGQLETG
;
A
#
# COMPACT_ATOMS: atom_id res chain seq x y z
N MET A 1 23.91 -31.36 53.06
CA MET A 1 23.03 -31.62 51.90
C MET A 1 23.03 -30.35 51.04
N GLN A 2 23.80 -30.37 49.94
CA GLN A 2 23.98 -29.21 49.06
C GLN A 2 23.02 -29.33 47.87
N GLY A 3 22.06 -28.41 47.76
CA GLY A 3 21.16 -28.28 46.60
C GLY A 3 21.84 -27.47 45.50
N ARG A 4 22.22 -28.11 44.42
CA ARG A 4 22.76 -27.50 43.19
C ARG A 4 21.62 -26.86 42.37
N SER A 5 21.55 -25.54 42.38
CA SER A 5 20.70 -24.77 41.46
C SER A 5 21.28 -24.79 40.05
N ARG A 6 20.62 -25.46 39.11
CA ARG A 6 20.94 -25.42 37.66
C ARG A 6 20.34 -24.18 37.06
N LYS A 7 21.16 -23.19 36.76
CA LYS A 7 20.77 -22.07 35.88
C LYS A 7 20.75 -22.55 34.44
N LEU A 8 19.55 -22.66 33.85
CA LEU A 8 19.41 -22.81 32.42
C LEU A 8 19.74 -21.46 31.75
N ALA A 9 20.86 -21.43 31.06
CA ALA A 9 21.21 -20.34 30.16
C ALA A 9 20.38 -20.51 28.87
N CYS A 10 19.42 -19.64 28.64
CA CYS A 10 18.69 -19.53 27.41
C CYS A 10 19.54 -18.72 26.42
N SER A 11 20.25 -19.41 25.52
CA SER A 11 20.99 -18.76 24.44
C SER A 11 20.01 -18.31 23.35
N MET A 12 19.72 -17.01 23.32
CA MET A 12 19.06 -16.39 22.16
C MET A 12 20.06 -16.35 21.00
N LEU A 13 19.83 -17.20 20.01
CA LEU A 13 20.48 -17.11 18.71
C LEU A 13 19.84 -15.95 17.93
N ALA A 14 20.44 -14.76 18.03
CA ALA A 14 20.12 -13.64 17.16
C ALA A 14 20.76 -13.92 15.79
N GLY A 15 19.98 -14.51 14.89
CA GLY A 15 20.36 -14.65 13.50
C GLY A 15 20.34 -13.28 12.81
N ALA A 16 21.50 -12.65 12.66
CA ALA A 16 21.65 -11.48 11.82
C ALA A 16 21.48 -11.90 10.35
N PHE A 17 20.32 -11.64 9.79
CA PHE A 17 20.08 -11.81 8.37
C PHE A 17 20.68 -10.60 7.64
N CYS A 18 21.94 -10.72 7.22
CA CYS A 18 22.61 -9.70 6.43
C CYS A 18 22.23 -9.89 4.97
N VAL A 19 21.21 -9.18 4.49
CA VAL A 19 20.89 -9.13 3.06
C VAL A 19 21.76 -8.05 2.42
N THR A 20 22.89 -8.47 1.85
CA THR A 20 23.69 -7.59 1.00
C THR A 20 23.10 -7.63 -0.42
N SER A 21 22.21 -6.71 -0.74
CA SER A 21 21.83 -6.45 -2.11
C SER A 21 22.81 -5.43 -2.72
N LEU A 22 23.75 -5.91 -3.50
CA LEU A 22 24.49 -5.07 -4.43
C LEU A 22 23.61 -4.90 -5.69
N ALA A 23 22.64 -4.01 -5.62
CA ALA A 23 21.90 -3.56 -6.80
C ALA A 23 22.41 -2.17 -7.15
N GLU A 24 23.26 -2.08 -8.18
CA GLU A 24 23.41 -0.85 -8.96
C GLU A 24 22.10 -0.67 -9.75
N GLY A 25 21.11 -0.11 -9.12
CA GLY A 25 19.86 0.30 -9.69
C GLY A 25 19.38 1.50 -8.92
N SER A 26 18.92 2.52 -9.61
CA SER A 26 18.21 3.62 -8.99
C SER A 26 17.21 3.03 -7.98
N ALA A 27 17.50 3.20 -6.68
CA ALA A 27 16.66 2.62 -5.63
C ALA A 27 15.28 3.26 -5.75
N GLN A 28 14.32 2.49 -6.22
CA GLN A 28 12.95 2.95 -6.33
C GLN A 28 12.39 3.15 -4.93
N SER A 29 11.89 4.35 -4.65
CA SER A 29 11.25 4.67 -3.38
C SER A 29 9.97 3.86 -3.23
N LEU A 30 9.84 3.16 -2.11
CA LEU A 30 8.59 2.50 -1.72
C LEU A 30 7.84 3.38 -0.71
N SER A 31 6.55 3.51 -0.92
CA SER A 31 5.63 4.25 -0.05
C SER A 31 5.40 3.51 1.27
N THR A 32 4.74 4.13 2.22
CA THR A 32 4.30 3.46 3.47
C THR A 32 3.27 2.35 3.22
N TYR A 33 2.74 2.27 2.00
CA TYR A 33 1.88 1.17 1.55
C TYR A 33 2.67 0.00 0.95
N GLY A 34 4.00 0.13 0.84
CA GLY A 34 4.86 -0.90 0.26
C GLY A 34 4.87 -0.93 -1.27
N THR A 35 4.23 0.01 -1.92
CA THR A 35 4.16 0.14 -3.38
C THR A 35 5.10 1.23 -3.87
N PRO A 36 5.55 1.21 -5.15
CA PRO A 36 6.27 2.33 -5.74
C PRO A 36 5.53 3.66 -5.53
N GLY A 37 6.18 4.61 -4.85
CA GLY A 37 5.50 5.86 -4.50
C GLY A 37 6.19 6.72 -3.46
N LEU A 38 5.52 7.80 -3.06
CA LEU A 38 6.00 8.79 -2.10
C LEU A 38 5.09 8.82 -0.88
N VAL A 39 5.61 8.53 0.30
CA VAL A 39 4.87 8.49 1.57
C VAL A 39 3.59 7.65 1.43
N GLU A 40 2.45 8.26 1.18
CA GLU A 40 1.15 7.59 0.97
C GLU A 40 0.60 7.71 -0.47
N MET A 41 1.31 8.43 -1.34
CA MET A 41 0.87 8.64 -2.73
C MET A 41 1.48 7.60 -3.68
N PRO A 42 0.68 6.99 -4.58
CA PRO A 42 1.19 6.13 -5.63
C PRO A 42 1.92 6.94 -6.71
N THR A 43 2.81 6.27 -7.43
CA THR A 43 3.39 6.78 -8.69
C THR A 43 3.01 5.84 -9.83
N ALA A 44 3.25 6.26 -11.08
CA ALA A 44 3.06 5.39 -12.24
C ALA A 44 4.26 4.43 -12.48
N ARG A 45 5.15 4.30 -11.51
CA ARG A 45 6.30 3.39 -11.56
C ARG A 45 5.90 1.98 -11.17
N VAL A 46 6.66 1.02 -11.69
CA VAL A 46 6.56 -0.40 -11.38
C VAL A 46 7.93 -0.93 -10.95
N LEU A 47 7.98 -2.06 -10.27
CA LEU A 47 9.20 -2.77 -9.94
C LEU A 47 9.76 -3.48 -11.20
N LYS A 48 10.93 -4.08 -11.08
CA LYS A 48 11.43 -4.96 -12.14
C LYS A 48 10.59 -6.24 -12.18
N ASP A 49 10.45 -6.81 -13.37
CA ASP A 49 9.69 -8.04 -13.57
C ASP A 49 10.21 -9.17 -12.67
N GLY A 50 9.29 -9.82 -11.95
CA GLY A 50 9.61 -10.86 -10.99
C GLY A 50 10.14 -10.38 -9.63
N ASP A 51 10.33 -9.07 -9.41
CA ASP A 51 10.77 -8.55 -8.12
C ASP A 51 9.72 -8.75 -7.04
N LEU A 52 10.19 -9.09 -5.85
CA LEU A 52 9.41 -9.18 -4.63
C LEU A 52 9.99 -8.24 -3.57
N ALA A 53 9.18 -7.31 -3.09
CA ALA A 53 9.57 -6.35 -2.08
C ALA A 53 8.77 -6.56 -0.79
N PHE A 54 9.46 -6.62 0.35
CA PHE A 54 8.84 -6.60 1.67
C PHE A 54 9.10 -5.27 2.34
N THR A 55 8.05 -4.67 2.90
CA THR A 55 8.16 -3.42 3.64
C THR A 55 7.48 -3.52 5.00
N ALA A 56 8.08 -2.86 5.97
CA ALA A 56 7.47 -2.58 7.26
C ALA A 56 7.51 -1.07 7.45
N SER A 57 6.37 -0.46 7.69
CA SER A 57 6.25 0.98 7.87
C SER A 57 5.43 1.33 9.09
N ALA A 58 5.79 2.46 9.70
CA ALA A 58 5.03 3.08 10.77
C ALA A 58 4.72 4.52 10.36
N PHE A 59 3.46 4.91 10.39
CA PHE A 59 3.02 6.26 10.09
C PHE A 59 1.94 6.70 11.09
N GLY A 60 2.30 7.65 11.94
CA GLY A 60 1.48 7.95 13.11
C GLY A 60 1.34 6.72 14.02
N PRO A 61 0.11 6.41 14.48
CA PRO A 61 -0.14 5.24 15.31
C PRO A 61 -0.27 3.93 14.50
N ASN A 62 -0.20 3.97 13.17
CA ASN A 62 -0.49 2.85 12.29
C ASN A 62 0.78 2.11 11.90
N TYR A 63 0.72 0.78 11.91
CA TYR A 63 1.78 -0.10 11.42
C TYR A 63 1.29 -0.86 10.21
N ARG A 64 2.14 -1.00 9.18
CA ARG A 64 1.83 -1.72 7.94
C ARG A 64 2.99 -2.65 7.58
N TYR A 65 2.64 -3.87 7.22
CA TYR A 65 3.54 -4.87 6.68
C TYR A 65 3.02 -5.23 5.29
N SER A 66 3.85 -5.07 4.28
CA SER A 66 3.43 -5.27 2.89
C SER A 66 4.41 -6.18 2.15
N ALA A 67 3.84 -7.01 1.28
CA ALA A 67 4.57 -7.81 0.30
C ALA A 67 4.07 -7.40 -1.08
N THR A 68 4.93 -6.80 -1.90
CA THR A 68 4.61 -6.36 -3.26
C THR A 68 5.38 -7.21 -4.25
N PHE A 69 4.65 -7.83 -5.17
CA PHE A 69 5.20 -8.70 -6.19
C PHE A 69 4.88 -8.18 -7.59
N GLN A 70 5.92 -7.98 -8.39
CA GLN A 70 5.80 -7.64 -9.79
C GLN A 70 5.48 -8.90 -10.58
N VAL A 71 4.20 -9.09 -10.90
CA VAL A 71 3.68 -10.31 -11.54
C VAL A 71 3.99 -10.33 -13.04
N LEU A 72 3.93 -9.18 -13.69
CA LEU A 72 4.22 -8.96 -15.11
C LEU A 72 4.96 -7.62 -15.25
N PRO A 73 5.63 -7.34 -16.38
CA PRO A 73 6.42 -6.11 -16.55
C PRO A 73 5.70 -4.80 -16.22
N ARG A 74 4.36 -4.79 -16.25
CA ARG A 74 3.52 -3.61 -16.01
C ARG A 74 2.47 -3.82 -14.92
N LEU A 75 2.44 -4.98 -14.26
CA LEU A 75 1.44 -5.33 -13.28
C LEU A 75 2.09 -5.78 -11.99
N TYR A 76 1.77 -5.13 -10.89
CA TYR A 76 2.08 -5.67 -9.58
C TYR A 76 0.84 -5.80 -8.70
N GLY A 77 0.93 -6.74 -7.77
CA GLY A 77 0.00 -6.92 -6.68
C GLY A 77 0.68 -6.70 -5.34
N THR A 78 -0.04 -6.21 -4.37
CA THR A 78 0.46 -6.03 -2.99
C THR A 78 -0.50 -6.66 -2.02
N PHE A 79 0.00 -7.54 -1.16
CA PHE A 79 -0.68 -7.93 0.07
C PHE A 79 -0.20 -7.03 1.19
N ARG A 80 -1.12 -6.49 1.97
CA ARG A 80 -0.82 -5.64 3.11
C ARG A 80 -1.59 -6.06 4.34
N TYR A 81 -0.89 -6.13 5.47
CA TYR A 81 -1.45 -6.30 6.80
C TYR A 81 -1.21 -5.02 7.60
N SER A 82 -2.28 -4.36 8.01
CA SER A 82 -2.23 -3.08 8.71
C SER A 82 -2.82 -3.21 10.11
N GLN A 83 -2.14 -2.67 11.10
CA GLN A 83 -2.68 -2.39 12.41
C GLN A 83 -3.00 -0.90 12.47
N ILE A 84 -4.28 -0.57 12.65
CA ILE A 84 -4.78 0.80 12.71
C ILE A 84 -5.26 1.04 14.13
N LYS A 85 -4.62 1.96 14.83
CA LYS A 85 -4.94 2.28 16.23
C LYS A 85 -5.98 3.37 16.32
N ASN A 86 -6.81 3.28 17.35
CA ASN A 86 -7.79 4.32 17.72
C ASN A 86 -8.76 4.68 16.57
N ILE A 87 -9.27 3.68 15.84
CA ILE A 87 -10.42 3.95 14.98
C ILE A 87 -11.65 4.08 15.88
N THR A 88 -12.06 5.32 16.13
CA THR A 88 -13.35 5.61 16.75
C THR A 88 -14.39 5.68 15.62
N THR A 89 -14.87 4.54 15.18
CA THR A 89 -16.03 4.45 14.29
C THR A 89 -17.15 3.81 15.05
N ASN A 90 -18.09 4.63 15.54
CA ASN A 90 -19.31 4.22 16.24
C ASN A 90 -19.10 3.24 17.41
N ALA A 91 -19.94 3.27 18.41
CA ALA A 91 -19.87 2.68 19.75
C ALA A 91 -19.46 1.18 19.88
N PHE A 92 -19.04 0.50 18.83
CA PHE A 92 -18.68 -0.92 18.81
C PHE A 92 -17.21 -1.22 18.53
N LEU A 93 -16.37 -0.24 18.19
CA LEU A 93 -14.96 -0.44 17.85
C LEU A 93 -14.08 0.53 18.64
N ASP A 94 -13.98 0.27 19.94
CA ASP A 94 -12.97 0.89 20.79
C ASP A 94 -11.76 -0.05 20.81
N GLY A 95 -10.70 0.30 20.09
CA GLY A 95 -9.48 -0.50 20.09
C GLY A 95 -8.68 -0.49 18.77
N ASP A 96 -7.72 -1.37 18.72
CA ASP A 96 -6.87 -1.59 17.54
C ASP A 96 -7.64 -2.44 16.50
N THR A 97 -7.66 -1.97 15.27
CA THR A 97 -8.25 -2.70 14.15
C THR A 97 -7.17 -3.25 13.24
N PHE A 98 -7.34 -4.51 12.82
CA PHE A 98 -6.44 -5.17 11.89
C PHE A 98 -7.09 -5.26 10.53
N ASP A 99 -6.41 -4.70 9.52
CA ASP A 99 -6.83 -4.71 8.14
C ASP A 99 -5.95 -5.64 7.32
N ARG A 100 -6.59 -6.43 6.45
CA ARG A 100 -5.92 -7.27 5.45
C ARG A 100 -6.42 -6.84 4.09
N SER A 101 -5.51 -6.34 3.28
CA SER A 101 -5.86 -5.74 2.01
C SER A 101 -5.00 -6.25 0.87
N PHE A 102 -5.62 -6.29 -0.32
CA PHE A 102 -4.94 -6.54 -1.58
C PHE A 102 -5.07 -5.32 -2.47
N ASP A 103 -3.93 -4.91 -3.02
CA ASP A 103 -3.86 -3.84 -4.00
C ASP A 103 -3.47 -4.42 -5.35
N VAL A 104 -3.90 -3.75 -6.42
CA VAL A 104 -3.45 -4.02 -7.77
C VAL A 104 -3.12 -2.71 -8.47
N HIS A 105 -2.05 -2.74 -9.27
CA HIS A 105 -1.59 -1.59 -10.02
C HIS A 105 -1.15 -2.05 -11.41
N TYR A 106 -1.65 -1.35 -12.43
CA TYR A 106 -1.31 -1.62 -13.81
C TYR A 106 -0.81 -0.36 -14.49
N GLN A 107 0.44 -0.40 -14.97
CA GLN A 107 1.02 0.65 -15.78
C GLN A 107 0.55 0.49 -17.22
N ILE A 108 -0.25 1.44 -17.69
CA ILE A 108 -0.85 1.40 -19.02
C ILE A 108 0.22 1.63 -20.10
N TRP A 109 1.11 2.62 -19.86
CA TRP A 109 2.26 2.87 -20.72
C TRP A 109 3.44 3.45 -19.95
N ASP A 110 4.62 3.22 -20.50
CA ASP A 110 5.88 3.71 -19.97
C ASP A 110 6.10 5.18 -20.30
N GLU A 111 6.96 5.81 -19.54
CA GLU A 111 7.46 7.16 -19.82
C GLU A 111 8.24 7.19 -21.13
N THR A 112 8.07 8.27 -21.89
CA THR A 112 8.91 8.62 -23.03
C THR A 112 9.35 10.08 -22.90
N ASP A 113 10.20 10.57 -23.79
CA ASP A 113 10.65 11.97 -23.75
C ASP A 113 9.49 12.97 -23.74
N LEU A 114 8.39 12.67 -24.45
CA LEU A 114 7.26 13.59 -24.61
C LEU A 114 6.08 13.29 -23.69
N ARG A 115 5.95 12.07 -23.17
CA ARG A 115 4.78 11.72 -22.35
C ARG A 115 5.18 11.13 -21.00
N PRO A 116 4.42 11.38 -19.93
CA PRO A 116 4.62 10.70 -18.65
C PRO A 116 4.29 9.21 -18.74
N ALA A 117 4.84 8.41 -17.84
CA ALA A 117 4.26 7.11 -17.52
C ALA A 117 2.84 7.32 -16.97
N PHE A 118 1.94 6.38 -17.26
CA PHE A 118 0.56 6.45 -16.77
C PHE A 118 0.10 5.10 -16.27
N ALA A 119 -0.57 5.12 -15.13
CA ALA A 119 -1.03 3.90 -14.48
C ALA A 119 -2.41 4.08 -13.84
N VAL A 120 -3.06 2.96 -13.63
CA VAL A 120 -4.31 2.80 -12.90
C VAL A 120 -4.08 1.82 -11.77
N GLY A 121 -4.72 2.06 -10.63
CA GLY A 121 -4.62 1.13 -9.52
C GLY A 121 -5.84 1.17 -8.61
N MET A 122 -5.97 0.08 -7.86
CA MET A 122 -6.96 -0.07 -6.82
C MET A 122 -6.27 -0.56 -5.56
N ARG A 123 -6.50 0.11 -4.46
CA ARG A 123 -6.04 -0.29 -3.13
C ARG A 123 -7.19 -0.91 -2.36
N ASP A 124 -6.89 -1.95 -1.61
CA ASP A 124 -7.84 -2.65 -0.76
C ASP A 124 -9.13 -3.04 -1.50
N PHE A 125 -8.96 -3.51 -2.75
CA PHE A 125 -10.08 -3.96 -3.59
C PHE A 125 -10.63 -5.32 -3.13
N LEU A 126 -9.78 -6.12 -2.47
CA LEU A 126 -10.13 -7.35 -1.75
C LEU A 126 -9.58 -7.23 -0.33
N GLY A 127 -10.49 -7.15 0.65
CA GLY A 127 -10.11 -6.99 2.05
C GLY A 127 -11.23 -6.38 2.88
N THR A 128 -10.88 -5.60 3.90
CA THR A 128 -11.86 -4.95 4.77
C THR A 128 -12.48 -3.69 4.14
N GLY A 129 -11.82 -3.13 3.13
CA GLY A 129 -12.24 -1.89 2.47
C GLY A 129 -12.00 -0.60 3.24
N ILE A 130 -11.41 -0.68 4.43
CA ILE A 130 -11.13 0.50 5.27
C ILE A 130 -10.19 1.50 4.56
N LEU A 131 -9.23 0.98 3.78
CA LEU A 131 -8.24 1.78 3.06
C LEU A 131 -8.49 1.80 1.55
N SER A 132 -9.69 1.43 1.14
CA SER A 132 -10.07 1.29 -0.25
C SER A 132 -9.97 2.61 -1.01
N SER A 133 -9.33 2.55 -2.18
CA SER A 133 -9.22 3.67 -3.11
C SER A 133 -8.89 3.21 -4.52
N GLU A 134 -9.39 3.94 -5.49
CA GLU A 134 -9.04 3.83 -6.90
C GLU A 134 -8.29 5.08 -7.32
N TYR A 135 -7.41 4.94 -8.32
CA TYR A 135 -6.66 6.08 -8.81
C TYR A 135 -6.18 5.92 -10.24
N PHE A 136 -5.99 7.06 -10.88
CA PHE A 136 -5.16 7.23 -12.06
C PHE A 136 -3.98 8.10 -11.68
N VAL A 137 -2.79 7.75 -12.16
CA VAL A 137 -1.57 8.47 -11.82
C VAL A 137 -0.67 8.58 -13.03
N ALA A 138 -0.06 9.76 -13.19
CA ALA A 138 0.96 10.03 -14.19
C ALA A 138 2.26 10.45 -13.50
N THR A 139 3.38 9.95 -13.99
CA THR A 139 4.72 10.26 -13.44
C THR A 139 5.67 10.61 -14.56
N LYS A 140 6.38 11.73 -14.41
CA LYS A 140 7.35 12.23 -15.39
C LYS A 140 8.66 12.61 -14.72
N SER A 141 9.77 12.13 -15.28
CA SER A 141 11.12 12.52 -14.88
C SER A 141 11.63 13.68 -15.73
N PHE A 142 12.26 14.63 -15.08
CA PHE A 142 12.92 15.78 -15.70
C PHE A 142 14.41 15.72 -15.36
N GLY A 143 15.19 15.15 -16.28
CA GLY A 143 16.59 14.82 -16.01
C GLY A 143 16.72 13.75 -14.92
N SER A 144 17.85 13.76 -14.21
CA SER A 144 18.16 12.75 -13.17
C SER A 144 17.75 13.15 -11.74
N LYS A 145 17.20 14.36 -11.55
CA LYS A 145 17.02 14.93 -10.21
C LYS A 145 15.58 15.26 -9.84
N LEU A 146 14.70 15.41 -10.81
CA LEU A 146 13.32 15.80 -10.57
C LEU A 146 12.37 14.79 -11.17
N GLU A 147 11.51 14.23 -10.34
CA GLU A 147 10.37 13.44 -10.76
C GLU A 147 9.09 14.13 -10.26
N VAL A 148 8.14 14.30 -11.15
CA VAL A 148 6.83 14.90 -10.86
C VAL A 148 5.76 13.85 -11.05
N THR A 149 4.91 13.68 -10.05
CA THR A 149 3.76 12.78 -10.08
C THR A 149 2.50 13.56 -9.80
N GLY A 150 1.47 13.32 -10.59
CA GLY A 150 0.14 13.86 -10.39
C GLY A 150 -0.91 12.81 -10.73
N GLY A 151 -2.10 12.94 -10.13
CA GLY A 151 -3.15 11.95 -10.36
C GLY A 151 -4.51 12.37 -9.84
N LEU A 152 -5.47 11.51 -10.09
CA LEU A 152 -6.84 11.59 -9.61
C LEU A 152 -7.12 10.36 -8.77
N GLY A 153 -7.79 10.52 -7.64
CA GLY A 153 -8.11 9.40 -6.76
C GLY A 153 -9.48 9.53 -6.11
N TRP A 154 -10.05 8.38 -5.83
CA TRP A 154 -11.35 8.22 -5.18
C TRP A 154 -11.21 7.37 -3.92
N GLY A 155 -12.26 7.29 -3.13
CA GLY A 155 -12.21 6.60 -1.85
C GLY A 155 -11.29 7.33 -0.87
N ARG A 156 -10.37 6.61 -0.25
CA ARG A 156 -9.42 7.19 0.73
C ARG A 156 -8.50 8.27 0.16
N LEU A 157 -8.29 8.28 -1.15
CA LEU A 157 -7.50 9.29 -1.85
C LEU A 157 -8.35 10.52 -2.26
N ALA A 158 -9.67 10.46 -2.12
CA ALA A 158 -10.56 11.56 -2.47
C ALA A 158 -10.43 12.72 -1.48
N GLY A 159 -10.50 13.95 -2.00
CA GLY A 159 -10.70 15.16 -1.22
C GLY A 159 -12.18 15.47 -1.00
N ARG A 160 -12.47 16.57 -0.29
CA ARG A 160 -13.83 17.11 -0.22
C ARG A 160 -14.29 17.56 -1.60
N ASN A 161 -15.58 17.34 -1.92
CA ASN A 161 -16.18 17.67 -3.22
C ASN A 161 -15.56 16.91 -4.40
N SER A 162 -15.25 15.63 -4.22
CA SER A 162 -14.80 14.78 -5.32
C SER A 162 -15.94 14.57 -6.34
N PHE A 163 -15.58 14.46 -7.60
CA PHE A 163 -16.51 14.07 -8.66
C PHE A 163 -16.74 12.56 -8.65
N SER A 164 -17.82 12.11 -9.33
CA SER A 164 -18.22 10.71 -9.40
C SER A 164 -17.07 9.81 -9.83
N ASN A 165 -16.97 8.65 -9.19
CA ASN A 165 -15.94 7.67 -9.47
C ASN A 165 -16.20 7.02 -10.84
N PRO A 166 -15.30 7.12 -11.83
CA PRO A 166 -15.51 6.52 -13.15
C PRO A 166 -15.54 4.98 -13.12
N PHE A 167 -15.02 4.36 -12.08
CA PHE A 167 -15.10 2.91 -11.89
C PHE A 167 -16.53 2.44 -11.56
N SER A 168 -17.45 3.36 -11.23
CA SER A 168 -18.89 3.03 -11.06
C SER A 168 -19.51 2.43 -12.31
N ILE A 169 -18.95 2.70 -13.49
CA ILE A 169 -19.34 2.05 -14.75
C ILE A 169 -19.14 0.52 -14.69
N LEU A 170 -18.18 0.05 -13.89
CA LEU A 170 -17.87 -1.37 -13.72
C LEU A 170 -18.75 -2.03 -12.66
N SER A 171 -19.11 -1.30 -11.60
CA SER A 171 -19.97 -1.78 -10.52
C SER A 171 -20.43 -0.62 -9.64
N ASP A 172 -21.68 -0.65 -9.20
CA ASP A 172 -22.26 0.30 -8.22
C ASP A 172 -21.52 0.32 -6.88
N ARG A 173 -20.70 -0.71 -6.60
CA ARG A 173 -19.84 -0.77 -5.40
C ARG A 173 -18.80 0.35 -5.34
N PHE A 174 -18.47 0.96 -6.46
CA PHE A 174 -17.54 2.09 -6.52
C PHE A 174 -18.22 3.43 -6.21
N ASP A 175 -19.55 3.51 -6.27
CA ASP A 175 -20.32 4.69 -5.89
C ASP A 175 -20.78 4.63 -4.43
N THR A 176 -21.26 3.46 -4.00
CA THR A 176 -21.79 3.25 -2.65
C THR A 176 -20.95 2.22 -1.93
N ARG A 177 -19.97 2.67 -1.17
CA ARG A 177 -19.15 1.79 -0.34
C ARG A 177 -19.84 1.64 1.00
N SER A 178 -20.29 0.43 1.32
CA SER A 178 -20.85 0.16 2.64
C SER A 178 -19.76 0.30 3.71
N SER A 179 -20.05 1.05 4.77
CA SER A 179 -19.19 1.20 5.96
C SER A 179 -19.13 -0.06 6.84
N GLY A 180 -19.34 -1.23 6.25
CA GLY A 180 -19.37 -2.50 6.98
C GLY A 180 -18.10 -3.31 6.80
N PHE A 181 -17.67 -4.00 7.84
CA PHE A 181 -16.55 -4.95 7.90
C PHE A 181 -16.67 -6.16 6.97
N SER A 182 -17.56 -6.17 6.01
CA SER A 182 -17.85 -7.30 5.13
C SER A 182 -17.00 -7.32 3.85
N GLY A 183 -15.72 -7.03 3.94
CA GLY A 183 -14.73 -7.44 2.96
C GLY A 183 -14.80 -6.85 1.54
N THR A 184 -15.68 -5.92 1.26
CA THR A 184 -15.83 -5.31 -0.05
C THR A 184 -15.95 -3.80 0.08
N GLY A 185 -14.81 -3.14 0.13
CA GLY A 185 -14.63 -1.70 -0.01
C GLY A 185 -15.71 -0.80 0.61
N GLY A 186 -15.53 -0.39 1.86
CA GLY A 186 -16.40 0.59 2.50
C GLY A 186 -15.84 2.00 2.40
N GLN A 187 -16.71 2.99 2.25
CA GLN A 187 -16.37 4.39 2.48
C GLN A 187 -16.63 4.70 3.96
N LEU A 188 -15.67 5.34 4.63
CA LEU A 188 -15.97 6.04 5.88
C LEU A 188 -16.77 7.28 5.45
N GLU A 189 -18.07 7.26 5.67
CA GLU A 189 -18.86 8.49 5.57
C GLU A 189 -18.35 9.47 6.64
N THR A 190 -17.63 10.46 6.19
CA THR A 190 -17.41 11.67 6.98
C THR A 190 -18.61 12.57 6.73
N GLY A 191 -19.59 12.52 7.65
CA GLY A 191 -20.65 13.50 7.74
C GLY A 191 -20.13 14.91 7.94
#